data_dbe44d8bc9721280f21d4cbd08b4ea77
#
_entry.id   dbe44d8bc9721280f21d4cbd08b4ea77
#
_cell.length_a   1.000
_cell.length_b   1.000
_cell.length_c   1.000
_cell.angle_alpha   90.00
_cell.angle_beta   90.00
_cell.angle_gamma   90.00
#
_symmetry.space_group_name_H-M   'P 1'
#
loop_
_entity.id
_entity.type
_entity.pdbx_description
1 polymer ?
#
loop_
_entity_poly.entity_id
_entity_poly.type
_entity_poly.pdbx_seq_one_letter_code
_entity_poly.pdbx_strand_id
1 'polypeptide(L)'
;MAESTHILSSYIQNVHELQLRRLGYVPDVLEPVLDSVYLLGETKLLDAPIIGIVGSRHASQQGMTDSFWSAKELAMAGCVVISGLAVGIDAAAHRGAMAAGPQRTIAVIAHGFNFCYPARHQSLLIQLLESGGLIISEYDADTPPKPHQFLHRNRIIAALCDALLVIEAGPKSGALTTASIALDLGKDIYALPGSIHSELSYGGHRLIRQGAGLVESPHELLIELGRELPQQLPRITAHTQASVENKAHSQQAGFPEMNDPRYDLVNMALSYTPQSLSELLEKIPGEANENNLIAGLLMLELDRKAYRLADGRWVRFKDH
;
A
#
# COMPACT_ATOMS: atom_id res chain seq x y z
N MET A 1 10.28 -28.35 2.32
CA MET A 1 8.87 -28.64 1.93
C MET A 1 8.12 -29.48 2.96
N ALA A 2 8.70 -30.49 3.58
CA ALA A 2 8.03 -31.33 4.59
C ALA A 2 7.70 -30.59 5.92
N GLU A 3 8.57 -29.73 6.42
CA GLU A 3 8.34 -28.96 7.67
C GLU A 3 7.21 -27.94 7.54
N SER A 4 7.09 -27.26 6.39
CA SER A 4 6.03 -26.26 6.18
C SER A 4 4.63 -26.87 6.12
N THR A 5 4.49 -28.11 5.67
CA THR A 5 3.21 -28.84 5.63
C THR A 5 2.78 -29.24 7.05
N HIS A 6 3.74 -29.53 7.94
CA HIS A 6 3.48 -29.86 9.34
C HIS A 6 2.98 -28.64 10.15
N ILE A 7 3.49 -27.45 9.86
CA ILE A 7 3.08 -26.21 10.57
C ILE A 7 1.63 -25.87 10.23
N LEU A 8 1.24 -25.90 8.95
CA LEU A 8 -0.15 -25.67 8.56
C LEU A 8 -1.11 -26.70 9.16
N SER A 9 -0.75 -27.97 9.20
CA SER A 9 -1.59 -29.03 9.77
C SER A 9 -1.85 -28.84 11.27
N SER A 10 -0.95 -28.23 12.04
CA SER A 10 -1.18 -27.92 13.44
C SER A 10 -2.22 -26.79 13.64
N TYR A 11 -2.30 -25.83 12.72
CA TYR A 11 -3.31 -24.77 12.73
C TYR A 11 -4.67 -25.27 12.24
N ILE A 12 -4.72 -26.16 11.25
CA ILE A 12 -5.96 -26.67 10.64
C ILE A 12 -6.85 -27.39 11.69
N GLN A 13 -6.28 -27.92 12.76
CA GLN A 13 -7.05 -28.52 13.86
C GLN A 13 -7.92 -27.49 14.62
N ASN A 14 -7.68 -26.19 14.46
CA ASN A 14 -8.39 -25.10 15.11
C ASN A 14 -9.27 -24.30 14.13
N VAL A 15 -9.82 -24.95 13.09
CA VAL A 15 -10.76 -24.31 12.16
C VAL A 15 -12.10 -24.11 12.85
N HIS A 16 -12.61 -22.90 12.81
CA HIS A 16 -13.94 -22.54 13.32
C HIS A 16 -14.86 -22.20 12.16
N GLU A 17 -16.09 -22.68 12.20
CA GLU A 17 -17.15 -22.23 11.29
C GLU A 17 -17.85 -21.00 11.87
N LEU A 18 -17.98 -19.94 11.11
CA LEU A 18 -18.71 -18.74 11.47
C LEU A 18 -19.88 -18.53 10.51
N GLN A 19 -21.11 -18.50 11.07
CA GLN A 19 -22.24 -18.07 10.29
C GLN A 19 -22.18 -16.56 10.07
N LEU A 20 -22.18 -16.12 8.79
CA LEU A 20 -22.04 -14.71 8.43
C LEU A 20 -23.17 -13.83 8.98
N ARG A 21 -24.34 -14.39 9.24
CA ARG A 21 -25.45 -13.70 9.90
C ARG A 21 -25.09 -13.15 11.30
N ARG A 22 -24.05 -13.69 11.94
CA ARG A 22 -23.53 -13.16 13.22
C ARG A 22 -22.70 -11.89 13.04
N LEU A 23 -22.19 -11.61 11.84
CA LEU A 23 -21.47 -10.38 11.50
C LEU A 23 -22.40 -9.20 11.17
N GLY A 24 -23.72 -9.37 11.30
CA GLY A 24 -24.72 -8.39 10.93
C GLY A 24 -25.30 -8.63 9.53
N TYR A 25 -25.49 -7.57 8.76
CA TYR A 25 -26.10 -7.63 7.45
C TYR A 25 -25.25 -8.43 6.45
N VAL A 26 -25.76 -9.57 5.98
CA VAL A 26 -25.29 -10.26 4.78
C VAL A 26 -26.21 -9.87 3.64
N PRO A 27 -25.75 -9.08 2.67
CA PRO A 27 -26.59 -8.66 1.56
C PRO A 27 -27.03 -9.85 0.70
N ASP A 28 -28.30 -9.88 0.29
CA ASP A 28 -28.82 -10.87 -0.66
C ASP A 28 -28.12 -10.83 -2.04
N VAL A 29 -27.34 -9.77 -2.29
CA VAL A 29 -26.54 -9.56 -3.52
C VAL A 29 -25.36 -10.54 -3.63
N LEU A 30 -24.99 -11.24 -2.54
CA LEU A 30 -23.92 -12.24 -2.56
C LEU A 30 -24.43 -13.59 -3.08
N GLU A 31 -24.78 -13.68 -4.35
CA GLU A 31 -25.09 -14.98 -4.94
C GLU A 31 -23.81 -15.76 -5.34
N PRO A 32 -23.72 -17.08 -5.03
CA PRO A 32 -24.67 -17.85 -4.20
C PRO A 32 -24.67 -17.37 -2.76
N VAL A 33 -25.81 -17.47 -2.06
CA VAL A 33 -25.96 -17.02 -0.67
C VAL A 33 -24.90 -17.67 0.18
N LEU A 34 -24.10 -16.83 0.85
CA LEU A 34 -23.02 -17.28 1.72
C LEU A 34 -23.54 -17.35 3.15
N ASP A 35 -23.88 -18.55 3.62
CA ASP A 35 -24.44 -18.74 4.97
C ASP A 35 -23.35 -18.82 6.04
N SER A 36 -22.18 -19.38 5.70
CA SER A 36 -21.08 -19.57 6.63
C SER A 36 -19.73 -19.50 5.95
N VAL A 37 -18.70 -19.26 6.73
CA VAL A 37 -17.29 -19.31 6.33
C VAL A 37 -16.48 -20.06 7.38
N TYR A 38 -15.41 -20.69 6.94
CA TYR A 38 -14.41 -21.30 7.82
C TYR A 38 -13.32 -20.30 8.18
N LEU A 39 -12.94 -20.27 9.44
CA LEU A 39 -11.95 -19.35 10.02
C LEU A 39 -10.77 -20.12 10.60
N LEU A 40 -9.57 -19.64 10.32
CA LEU A 40 -8.32 -20.16 10.87
C LEU A 40 -7.46 -19.00 11.37
N GLY A 41 -7.23 -18.90 12.68
CA GLY A 41 -6.47 -17.85 13.33
C GLY A 41 -7.29 -16.97 14.27
N GLU A 42 -6.87 -15.70 14.45
CA GLU A 42 -7.43 -14.79 15.47
C GLU A 42 -8.75 -14.13 15.01
N THR A 43 -9.86 -14.58 15.52
CA THR A 43 -11.20 -14.12 15.10
C THR A 43 -11.56 -12.72 15.60
N LYS A 44 -10.90 -12.22 16.66
CA LYS A 44 -11.13 -10.85 17.18
C LYS A 44 -10.75 -9.75 16.18
N LEU A 45 -10.00 -10.09 15.13
CA LEU A 45 -9.71 -9.17 14.04
C LEU A 45 -10.96 -8.68 13.31
N LEU A 46 -12.05 -9.44 13.37
CA LEU A 46 -13.35 -9.07 12.79
C LEU A 46 -14.08 -7.97 13.58
N ASP A 47 -13.67 -7.68 14.82
CA ASP A 47 -14.24 -6.63 15.66
C ASP A 47 -13.56 -5.26 15.44
N ALA A 48 -12.43 -5.24 14.74
CA ALA A 48 -11.68 -4.02 14.43
C ALA A 48 -12.18 -3.40 13.11
N PRO A 49 -11.85 -2.12 12.85
CA PRO A 49 -12.06 -1.51 11.55
C PRO A 49 -11.26 -2.23 10.46
N ILE A 50 -11.92 -2.64 9.40
CA ILE A 50 -11.32 -3.46 8.34
C ILE A 50 -11.22 -2.67 7.05
N ILE A 51 -10.01 -2.51 6.53
CA ILE A 51 -9.76 -1.87 5.23
C ILE A 51 -9.34 -2.93 4.20
N GLY A 52 -10.14 -3.05 3.13
CA GLY A 52 -9.80 -3.88 2.00
C GLY A 52 -8.70 -3.23 1.14
N ILE A 53 -7.62 -3.93 0.85
CA ILE A 53 -6.61 -3.47 -0.12
C ILE A 53 -6.53 -4.49 -1.24
N VAL A 54 -6.82 -4.05 -2.47
CA VAL A 54 -6.85 -4.91 -3.64
C VAL A 54 -6.15 -4.26 -4.83
N GLY A 55 -5.71 -5.07 -5.79
CA GLY A 55 -5.11 -4.53 -6.99
C GLY A 55 -4.60 -5.59 -7.97
N SER A 56 -3.70 -5.16 -8.84
CA SER A 56 -3.14 -5.98 -9.91
C SER A 56 -2.29 -7.13 -9.36
N ARG A 57 -2.45 -8.31 -10.00
CA ARG A 57 -1.55 -9.45 -9.79
C ARG A 57 -0.19 -9.25 -10.48
N HIS A 58 -0.14 -8.38 -11.49
CA HIS A 58 1.07 -7.96 -12.20
C HIS A 58 1.37 -6.50 -11.86
N ALA A 59 1.42 -6.21 -10.56
CA ALA A 59 1.68 -4.87 -10.04
C ALA A 59 3.08 -4.38 -10.43
N SER A 60 3.21 -3.07 -10.60
CA SER A 60 4.51 -2.42 -10.70
C SER A 60 5.27 -2.50 -9.38
N GLN A 61 6.58 -2.26 -9.42
CA GLN A 61 7.37 -2.15 -8.19
C GLN A 61 6.85 -1.00 -7.30
N GLN A 62 6.44 0.11 -7.91
CA GLN A 62 5.86 1.25 -7.20
C GLN A 62 4.54 0.84 -6.53
N GLY A 63 3.62 0.21 -7.27
CA GLY A 63 2.35 -0.25 -6.71
C GLY A 63 2.51 -1.25 -5.56
N MET A 64 3.51 -2.13 -5.62
CA MET A 64 3.84 -3.02 -4.50
C MET A 64 4.35 -2.24 -3.28
N THR A 65 5.18 -1.21 -3.51
CA THR A 65 5.68 -0.32 -2.44
C THR A 65 4.54 0.47 -1.82
N ASP A 66 3.65 1.05 -2.63
CA ASP A 66 2.50 1.82 -2.18
C ASP A 66 1.51 0.96 -1.40
N SER A 67 1.28 -0.29 -1.87
CA SER A 67 0.45 -1.26 -1.17
C SER A 67 1.02 -1.64 0.20
N PHE A 68 2.32 -1.92 0.26
CA PHE A 68 3.01 -2.23 1.52
C PHE A 68 2.94 -1.06 2.48
N TRP A 69 3.27 0.14 2.02
CA TRP A 69 3.23 1.37 2.82
C TRP A 69 1.82 1.65 3.32
N SER A 70 0.82 1.66 2.44
CA SER A 70 -0.57 1.90 2.81
C SER A 70 -1.06 0.91 3.86
N ALA A 71 -0.81 -0.37 3.65
CA ALA A 71 -1.20 -1.41 4.60
C ALA A 71 -0.53 -1.23 5.97
N LYS A 72 0.75 -0.87 5.99
CA LYS A 72 1.51 -0.64 7.23
C LYS A 72 0.95 0.54 8.01
N GLU A 73 0.75 1.69 7.37
CA GLU A 73 0.25 2.89 8.03
C GLU A 73 -1.19 2.71 8.55
N LEU A 74 -2.07 2.10 7.74
CA LEU A 74 -3.43 1.77 8.17
C LEU A 74 -3.43 0.81 9.37
N ALA A 75 -2.57 -0.19 9.36
CA ALA A 75 -2.43 -1.14 10.46
C ALA A 75 -1.85 -0.49 11.73
N MET A 76 -0.89 0.44 11.60
CA MET A 76 -0.37 1.25 12.71
C MET A 76 -1.45 2.16 13.31
N ALA A 77 -2.40 2.62 12.49
CA ALA A 77 -3.56 3.39 12.93
C ALA A 77 -4.66 2.53 13.60
N GLY A 78 -4.44 1.23 13.80
CA GLY A 78 -5.39 0.33 14.45
C GLY A 78 -6.39 -0.33 13.52
N CYS A 79 -6.29 -0.14 12.20
CA CYS A 79 -7.09 -0.88 11.23
C CYS A 79 -6.54 -2.29 11.02
N VAL A 80 -7.41 -3.19 10.57
CA VAL A 80 -7.05 -4.51 10.07
C VAL A 80 -7.12 -4.48 8.55
N VAL A 81 -6.08 -4.99 7.89
CA VAL A 81 -6.04 -5.04 6.41
C VAL A 81 -6.58 -6.38 5.94
N ILE A 82 -7.64 -6.37 5.13
CA ILE A 82 -8.17 -7.56 4.47
C ILE A 82 -7.76 -7.59 2.99
N SER A 83 -7.30 -8.73 2.52
CA SER A 83 -6.95 -8.94 1.11
C SER A 83 -7.02 -10.40 0.70
N GLY A 84 -6.70 -10.69 -0.56
CA GLY A 84 -6.96 -11.99 -1.16
C GLY A 84 -5.77 -12.94 -1.28
N LEU A 85 -4.64 -12.66 -0.68
CA LEU A 85 -3.42 -13.49 -0.76
C LEU A 85 -2.93 -13.73 -2.21
N ALA A 86 -3.41 -12.97 -3.20
CA ALA A 86 -2.91 -13.05 -4.57
C ALA A 86 -1.51 -12.46 -4.70
N VAL A 87 -0.83 -12.74 -5.81
CA VAL A 87 0.44 -12.09 -6.12
C VAL A 87 0.25 -10.58 -6.34
N GLY A 88 1.31 -9.80 -6.23
CA GLY A 88 1.29 -8.36 -6.45
C GLY A 88 0.74 -7.60 -5.23
N ILE A 89 -0.28 -6.79 -5.45
CA ILE A 89 -0.81 -5.85 -4.45
C ILE A 89 -1.25 -6.56 -3.16
N ASP A 90 -2.01 -7.65 -3.26
CA ASP A 90 -2.53 -8.37 -2.08
C ASP A 90 -1.38 -8.85 -1.17
N ALA A 91 -0.37 -9.49 -1.76
CA ALA A 91 0.79 -9.97 -1.00
C ALA A 91 1.60 -8.85 -0.36
N ALA A 92 1.74 -7.71 -1.04
CA ALA A 92 2.40 -6.52 -0.50
C ALA A 92 1.60 -5.94 0.67
N ALA A 93 0.26 -5.88 0.56
CA ALA A 93 -0.63 -5.43 1.62
C ALA A 93 -0.49 -6.29 2.89
N HIS A 94 -0.52 -7.62 2.76
CA HIS A 94 -0.32 -8.50 3.92
C HIS A 94 1.04 -8.29 4.60
N ARG A 95 2.12 -8.18 3.81
CA ARG A 95 3.46 -7.91 4.36
C ARG A 95 3.54 -6.56 5.06
N GLY A 96 2.92 -5.52 4.49
CA GLY A 96 2.84 -4.19 5.10
C GLY A 96 2.12 -4.22 6.44
N ALA A 97 0.95 -4.84 6.49
CA ALA A 97 0.16 -4.96 7.71
C ALA A 97 0.92 -5.74 8.81
N MET A 98 1.56 -6.87 8.47
CA MET A 98 2.39 -7.63 9.42
C MET A 98 3.60 -6.82 9.92
N ALA A 99 4.18 -5.95 9.08
CA ALA A 99 5.29 -5.07 9.47
C ALA A 99 4.88 -3.99 10.49
N ALA A 100 3.59 -3.70 10.64
CA ALA A 100 3.06 -2.79 11.65
C ALA A 100 2.93 -3.45 13.04
N GLY A 101 2.94 -4.79 13.10
CA GLY A 101 2.81 -5.55 14.33
C GLY A 101 1.91 -6.79 14.18
N PRO A 102 1.70 -7.54 15.26
CA PRO A 102 0.84 -8.71 15.25
C PRO A 102 -0.64 -8.36 15.11
N GLN A 103 -1.44 -9.33 14.68
CA GLN A 103 -2.91 -9.22 14.61
C GLN A 103 -3.39 -8.03 13.75
N ARG A 104 -2.86 -7.91 12.52
CA ARG A 104 -3.13 -6.75 11.65
C ARG A 104 -3.67 -7.10 10.26
N THR A 105 -3.81 -8.39 9.94
CA THR A 105 -4.24 -8.76 8.59
C THR A 105 -5.14 -9.99 8.54
N ILE A 106 -6.09 -9.96 7.59
CA ILE A 106 -7.02 -11.04 7.26
C ILE A 106 -6.80 -11.44 5.82
N ALA A 107 -6.52 -12.72 5.57
CA ALA A 107 -6.45 -13.26 4.21
C ALA A 107 -7.74 -14.02 3.89
N VAL A 108 -8.42 -13.65 2.81
CA VAL A 108 -9.51 -14.46 2.27
C VAL A 108 -8.96 -15.33 1.15
N ILE A 109 -9.09 -16.64 1.25
CA ILE A 109 -8.59 -17.59 0.26
C ILE A 109 -9.73 -18.20 -0.56
N ALA A 110 -9.39 -18.66 -1.77
CA ALA A 110 -10.36 -19.20 -2.74
C ALA A 110 -10.26 -20.74 -2.85
N HIS A 111 -9.96 -21.41 -1.75
CA HIS A 111 -9.78 -22.87 -1.67
C HIS A 111 -9.78 -23.30 -0.20
N GLY A 112 -9.81 -24.59 0.04
CA GLY A 112 -9.71 -25.15 1.41
C GLY A 112 -8.32 -25.01 2.02
N PHE A 113 -8.24 -25.12 3.34
CA PHE A 113 -7.01 -24.90 4.11
C PHE A 113 -5.89 -25.90 3.85
N ASN A 114 -6.20 -27.09 3.28
CA ASN A 114 -5.20 -28.10 2.92
C ASN A 114 -4.41 -27.73 1.66
N PHE A 115 -4.74 -26.60 1.03
CA PHE A 115 -4.08 -26.07 -0.16
C PHE A 115 -3.47 -24.68 0.12
N CYS A 116 -2.51 -24.32 -0.72
CA CYS A 116 -1.99 -22.95 -0.79
C CYS A 116 -1.86 -22.52 -2.25
N TYR A 117 -2.57 -21.46 -2.61
CA TYR A 117 -2.48 -20.89 -3.95
C TYR A 117 -2.32 -19.36 -3.89
N PRO A 118 -1.31 -18.81 -4.59
CA PRO A 118 -0.24 -19.53 -5.32
C PRO A 118 0.72 -20.27 -4.37
N ALA A 119 1.27 -21.41 -4.80
CA ALA A 119 2.13 -22.25 -3.94
C ALA A 119 3.33 -21.47 -3.35
N ARG A 120 3.85 -20.47 -4.07
CA ARG A 120 4.94 -19.60 -3.60
C ARG A 120 4.56 -18.71 -2.40
N HIS A 121 3.29 -18.58 -2.06
CA HIS A 121 2.81 -17.82 -0.91
C HIS A 121 2.64 -18.68 0.36
N GLN A 122 3.09 -19.93 0.34
CA GLN A 122 3.02 -20.79 1.52
C GLN A 122 3.75 -20.19 2.73
N SER A 123 4.94 -19.63 2.54
CA SER A 123 5.66 -18.93 3.61
C SER A 123 4.93 -17.66 4.09
N LEU A 124 4.31 -16.91 3.18
CA LEU A 124 3.53 -15.73 3.55
C LEU A 124 2.29 -16.12 4.37
N LEU A 125 1.61 -17.20 3.98
CA LEU A 125 0.46 -17.73 4.70
C LEU A 125 0.82 -18.16 6.13
N ILE A 126 1.93 -18.85 6.29
CA ILE A 126 2.45 -19.27 7.60
C ILE A 126 2.81 -18.05 8.45
N GLN A 127 3.57 -17.08 7.92
CA GLN A 127 3.93 -15.84 8.60
C GLN A 127 2.70 -15.06 9.06
N LEU A 128 1.64 -15.04 8.22
CA LEU A 128 0.38 -14.39 8.57
C LEU A 128 -0.25 -15.06 9.81
N LEU A 129 -0.32 -16.38 9.88
CA LEU A 129 -0.83 -17.11 11.04
C LEU A 129 0.06 -16.93 12.28
N GLU A 130 1.39 -17.01 12.12
CA GLU A 130 2.35 -16.80 13.20
C GLU A 130 2.29 -15.38 13.77
N SER A 131 1.95 -14.38 12.94
CA SER A 131 1.70 -13.01 13.39
C SER A 131 0.34 -12.82 14.07
N GLY A 132 -0.45 -13.87 14.25
CA GLY A 132 -1.80 -13.80 14.82
C GLY A 132 -2.82 -13.23 13.83
N GLY A 133 -2.60 -13.38 12.53
CA GLY A 133 -3.57 -13.02 11.49
C GLY A 133 -4.72 -14.02 11.40
N LEU A 134 -5.69 -13.75 10.54
CA LEU A 134 -6.87 -14.57 10.29
C LEU A 134 -6.90 -14.99 8.82
N ILE A 135 -7.23 -16.24 8.57
CA ILE A 135 -7.52 -16.75 7.22
C ILE A 135 -9.00 -17.14 7.16
N ILE A 136 -9.66 -16.72 6.09
CA ILE A 136 -11.08 -16.99 5.84
C ILE A 136 -11.22 -17.76 4.53
N SER A 137 -12.04 -18.80 4.54
CA SER A 137 -12.44 -19.56 3.36
C SER A 137 -13.93 -19.89 3.39
N GLU A 138 -14.58 -19.88 2.23
CA GLU A 138 -15.94 -20.42 2.07
C GLU A 138 -15.95 -21.92 1.71
N TYR A 139 -14.77 -22.53 1.57
CA TYR A 139 -14.62 -23.89 1.07
C TYR A 139 -14.15 -24.85 2.17
N ASP A 140 -14.66 -26.07 2.11
CA ASP A 140 -14.17 -27.17 2.92
C ASP A 140 -12.65 -27.37 2.75
N ALA A 141 -11.98 -27.87 3.80
CA ALA A 141 -10.53 -27.96 3.90
C ALA A 141 -9.86 -28.66 2.69
N ASP A 142 -10.52 -29.66 2.10
CA ASP A 142 -10.00 -30.46 0.98
C ASP A 142 -10.42 -29.93 -0.41
N THR A 143 -11.02 -28.72 -0.49
CA THR A 143 -11.41 -28.15 -1.77
C THR A 143 -10.22 -27.52 -2.50
N PRO A 144 -9.81 -28.04 -3.69
CA PRO A 144 -8.70 -27.48 -4.44
C PRO A 144 -9.05 -26.15 -5.09
N PRO A 145 -8.05 -25.28 -5.38
CA PRO A 145 -8.27 -24.00 -6.03
C PRO A 145 -8.76 -24.17 -7.48
N LYS A 146 -9.83 -23.45 -7.85
CA LYS A 146 -10.39 -23.40 -9.21
C LYS A 146 -10.57 -21.94 -9.66
N PRO A 147 -10.44 -21.61 -10.97
CA PRO A 147 -10.46 -20.23 -11.45
C PRO A 147 -11.69 -19.41 -11.04
N HIS A 148 -12.89 -19.95 -11.07
CA HIS A 148 -14.13 -19.26 -10.72
C HIS A 148 -14.21 -18.90 -9.22
N GLN A 149 -13.60 -19.71 -8.36
CA GLN A 149 -13.59 -19.48 -6.91
C GLN A 149 -12.92 -18.16 -6.51
N PHE A 150 -11.94 -17.67 -7.31
CA PHE A 150 -11.29 -16.40 -7.05
C PHE A 150 -12.22 -15.18 -7.24
N LEU A 151 -13.18 -15.28 -8.16
CA LEU A 151 -14.20 -14.25 -8.34
C LEU A 151 -15.22 -14.31 -7.20
N HIS A 152 -15.67 -15.49 -6.81
CA HIS A 152 -16.60 -15.67 -5.71
C HIS A 152 -16.01 -15.17 -4.40
N ARG A 153 -14.74 -15.51 -4.09
CA ARG A 153 -14.03 -15.07 -2.90
C ARG A 153 -14.01 -13.54 -2.74
N ASN A 154 -13.91 -12.78 -3.84
CA ASN A 154 -13.81 -11.32 -3.78
C ASN A 154 -15.02 -10.67 -3.10
N ARG A 155 -16.21 -11.30 -3.16
CA ARG A 155 -17.40 -10.83 -2.46
C ARG A 155 -17.24 -10.84 -0.94
N ILE A 156 -16.45 -11.77 -0.40
CA ILE A 156 -16.18 -11.86 1.03
C ILE A 156 -15.29 -10.71 1.46
N ILE A 157 -14.27 -10.36 0.67
CA ILE A 157 -13.44 -9.18 0.93
C ILE A 157 -14.31 -7.92 0.94
N ALA A 158 -15.15 -7.75 -0.08
CA ALA A 158 -16.03 -6.60 -0.21
C ALA A 158 -17.07 -6.52 0.93
N ALA A 159 -17.60 -7.64 1.37
CA ALA A 159 -18.58 -7.68 2.45
C ALA A 159 -17.98 -7.35 3.82
N LEU A 160 -16.77 -7.86 4.11
CA LEU A 160 -16.13 -7.72 5.41
C LEU A 160 -15.38 -6.38 5.59
N CYS A 161 -14.97 -5.70 4.52
CA CYS A 161 -14.31 -4.42 4.67
C CYS A 161 -15.31 -3.28 4.98
N ASP A 162 -14.87 -2.30 5.76
CA ASP A 162 -15.59 -1.05 5.95
C ASP A 162 -15.39 -0.10 4.76
N ALA A 163 -14.18 -0.10 4.20
CA ALA A 163 -13.82 0.62 2.98
C ALA A 163 -12.83 -0.19 2.15
N LEU A 164 -12.78 0.09 0.85
CA LEU A 164 -11.91 -0.60 -0.11
C LEU A 164 -10.94 0.38 -0.76
N LEU A 165 -9.64 0.11 -0.65
CA LEU A 165 -8.57 0.83 -1.34
C LEU A 165 -8.06 0.03 -2.54
N VAL A 166 -8.12 0.63 -3.73
CA VAL A 166 -7.58 0.08 -4.97
C VAL A 166 -6.26 0.76 -5.29
N ILE A 167 -5.16 0.00 -5.32
CA ILE A 167 -3.81 0.54 -5.56
C ILE A 167 -3.53 0.63 -7.05
N GLU A 168 -3.53 -0.48 -7.76
CA GLU A 168 -3.34 -0.57 -9.20
C GLU A 168 -4.35 -1.54 -9.79
N ALA A 169 -4.98 -1.17 -10.89
CA ALA A 169 -5.90 -2.05 -11.59
C ALA A 169 -5.88 -1.78 -13.11
N GLY A 170 -5.43 -2.75 -13.87
CA GLY A 170 -5.58 -2.71 -15.32
C GLY A 170 -7.06 -2.85 -15.75
N PRO A 171 -7.36 -2.67 -17.06
CA PRO A 171 -8.75 -2.64 -17.57
C PRO A 171 -9.59 -3.89 -17.28
N LYS A 172 -8.92 -5.04 -17.16
CA LYS A 172 -9.55 -6.36 -16.91
C LYS A 172 -9.18 -6.94 -15.53
N SER A 173 -8.77 -6.08 -14.58
CA SER A 173 -8.35 -6.52 -13.25
C SER A 173 -9.52 -7.05 -12.43
N GLY A 174 -9.33 -8.19 -11.75
CA GLY A 174 -10.29 -8.70 -10.76
C GLY A 174 -10.53 -7.76 -9.58
N ALA A 175 -9.62 -6.81 -9.32
CA ALA A 175 -9.82 -5.77 -8.32
C ALA A 175 -11.01 -4.85 -8.65
N LEU A 176 -11.29 -4.61 -9.93
CA LEU A 176 -12.47 -3.85 -10.37
C LEU A 176 -13.78 -4.60 -10.08
N THR A 177 -13.76 -5.93 -10.15
CA THR A 177 -14.92 -6.74 -9.74
C THR A 177 -15.15 -6.63 -8.24
N THR A 178 -14.09 -6.68 -7.44
CA THR A 178 -14.19 -6.47 -5.99
C THR A 178 -14.73 -5.07 -5.68
N ALA A 179 -14.26 -4.03 -6.38
CA ALA A 179 -14.74 -2.67 -6.22
C ALA A 179 -16.23 -2.51 -6.61
N SER A 180 -16.66 -3.16 -7.70
CA SER A 180 -18.08 -3.15 -8.08
C SER A 180 -18.96 -3.80 -7.01
N ILE A 181 -18.57 -4.96 -6.50
CA ILE A 181 -19.31 -5.64 -5.43
C ILE A 181 -19.33 -4.78 -4.15
N ALA A 182 -18.21 -4.17 -3.78
CA ALA A 182 -18.16 -3.29 -2.61
C ALA A 182 -19.09 -2.07 -2.76
N LEU A 183 -19.16 -1.49 -3.96
CA LEU A 183 -20.10 -0.39 -4.26
C LEU A 183 -21.55 -0.86 -4.13
N ASP A 184 -21.89 -2.03 -4.67
CA ASP A 184 -23.25 -2.61 -4.57
C ASP A 184 -23.63 -2.88 -3.10
N LEU A 185 -22.64 -3.11 -2.24
CA LEU A 185 -22.79 -3.26 -0.80
C LEU A 185 -22.78 -1.93 -0.01
N GLY A 186 -22.73 -0.79 -0.72
CA GLY A 186 -22.71 0.54 -0.11
C GLY A 186 -21.43 0.87 0.64
N LYS A 187 -20.30 0.23 0.26
CA LYS A 187 -18.99 0.50 0.87
C LYS A 187 -18.30 1.67 0.18
N ASP A 188 -17.56 2.44 0.95
CA ASP A 188 -16.72 3.50 0.41
C ASP A 188 -15.53 2.90 -0.35
N ILE A 189 -15.30 3.43 -1.56
CA ILE A 189 -14.23 2.99 -2.43
C ILE A 189 -13.24 4.13 -2.63
N TYR A 190 -11.97 3.83 -2.46
CA TYR A 190 -10.87 4.75 -2.66
C TYR A 190 -9.88 4.17 -3.68
N ALA A 191 -9.23 5.05 -4.42
CA ALA A 191 -8.21 4.65 -5.37
C ALA A 191 -7.00 5.58 -5.30
N LEU A 192 -5.80 4.99 -5.34
CA LEU A 192 -4.57 5.75 -5.54
C LEU A 192 -4.52 6.24 -6.99
N PRO A 193 -4.18 7.53 -7.21
CA PRO A 193 -3.91 8.04 -8.55
C PRO A 193 -2.61 7.43 -9.10
N GLY A 194 -2.46 7.45 -10.40
CA GLY A 194 -1.23 6.97 -11.03
C GLY A 194 -0.97 7.64 -12.37
N SER A 195 0.11 7.26 -13.03
CA SER A 195 0.47 7.83 -14.34
C SER A 195 -0.59 7.53 -15.39
N ILE A 196 -0.98 8.55 -16.17
CA ILE A 196 -1.88 8.39 -17.32
C ILE A 196 -1.27 7.52 -18.44
N HIS A 197 0.04 7.28 -18.41
CA HIS A 197 0.76 6.41 -19.34
C HIS A 197 0.86 4.95 -18.87
N SER A 198 0.36 4.65 -17.66
CA SER A 198 0.35 3.30 -17.11
C SER A 198 -1.00 2.64 -17.30
N GLU A 199 -1.03 1.48 -17.94
CA GLU A 199 -2.25 0.67 -18.04
C GLU A 199 -2.76 0.21 -16.66
N LEU A 200 -1.87 0.11 -15.67
CA LEU A 200 -2.23 -0.28 -14.30
C LEU A 200 -2.98 0.82 -13.55
N SER A 201 -2.92 2.07 -14.01
CA SER A 201 -3.67 3.19 -13.43
C SER A 201 -5.10 3.31 -14.01
N TYR A 202 -5.38 2.63 -15.12
CA TYR A 202 -6.66 2.77 -15.83
C TYR A 202 -7.87 2.48 -14.95
N GLY A 203 -7.82 1.42 -14.16
CA GLY A 203 -8.92 1.02 -13.29
C GLY A 203 -9.13 2.00 -12.15
N GLY A 204 -8.07 2.47 -11.50
CA GLY A 204 -8.12 3.51 -10.46
C GLY A 204 -8.75 4.80 -11.00
N HIS A 205 -8.27 5.29 -12.14
CA HIS A 205 -8.83 6.48 -12.80
C HIS A 205 -10.30 6.31 -13.20
N ARG A 206 -10.69 5.10 -13.64
CA ARG A 206 -12.08 4.79 -13.93
C ARG A 206 -12.95 4.84 -12.68
N LEU A 207 -12.50 4.26 -11.58
CA LEU A 207 -13.21 4.27 -10.30
C LEU A 207 -13.38 5.71 -9.78
N ILE A 208 -12.32 6.52 -9.81
CA ILE A 208 -12.37 7.94 -9.40
C ILE A 208 -13.41 8.71 -10.24
N ARG A 209 -13.43 8.52 -11.56
CA ARG A 209 -14.44 9.15 -12.44
C ARG A 209 -15.86 8.66 -12.16
N GLN A 210 -16.02 7.49 -11.56
CA GLN A 210 -17.31 6.91 -11.17
C GLN A 210 -17.72 7.30 -9.74
N GLY A 211 -16.92 8.14 -9.06
CA GLY A 211 -17.22 8.67 -7.73
C GLY A 211 -16.45 8.03 -6.58
N ALA A 212 -15.48 7.15 -6.86
CA ALA A 212 -14.56 6.69 -5.81
C ALA A 212 -13.69 7.85 -5.30
N GLY A 213 -13.41 7.88 -4.00
CA GLY A 213 -12.51 8.85 -3.41
C GLY A 213 -11.09 8.71 -3.97
N LEU A 214 -10.49 9.82 -4.39
CA LEU A 214 -9.07 9.87 -4.71
C LEU A 214 -8.32 10.08 -3.39
N VAL A 215 -7.34 9.24 -3.09
CA VAL A 215 -6.43 9.41 -1.96
C VAL A 215 -5.00 9.31 -2.43
N GLU A 216 -4.15 10.24 -2.01
CA GLU A 216 -2.72 10.26 -2.33
C GLU A 216 -1.89 9.58 -1.23
N SER A 217 -2.51 9.35 -0.07
CA SER A 217 -1.86 8.72 1.07
C SER A 217 -2.84 7.91 1.94
N PRO A 218 -2.36 6.92 2.70
CA PRO A 218 -3.19 6.21 3.68
C PRO A 218 -3.71 7.14 4.81
N HIS A 219 -3.04 8.26 5.07
CA HIS A 219 -3.49 9.24 6.06
C HIS A 219 -4.75 9.96 5.62
N GLU A 220 -4.85 10.32 4.33
CA GLU A 220 -6.08 10.91 3.77
C GLU A 220 -7.24 9.93 3.88
N LEU A 221 -7.01 8.66 3.59
CA LEU A 221 -8.02 7.62 3.76
C LEU A 221 -8.52 7.56 5.22
N LEU A 222 -7.62 7.65 6.22
CA LEU A 222 -8.01 7.66 7.62
C LEU A 222 -8.85 8.91 7.98
N ILE A 223 -8.50 10.06 7.44
CA ILE A 223 -9.26 11.32 7.63
C ILE A 223 -10.66 11.18 7.02
N GLU A 224 -10.77 10.70 5.79
CA GLU A 224 -12.05 10.47 5.10
C GLU A 224 -12.94 9.50 5.89
N LEU A 225 -12.37 8.49 6.53
CA LEU A 225 -13.08 7.56 7.39
C LEU A 225 -13.39 8.12 8.80
N GLY A 226 -13.09 9.41 9.06
CA GLY A 226 -13.33 10.06 10.35
C GLY A 226 -12.50 9.51 11.49
N ARG A 227 -11.30 8.96 11.20
CA ARG A 227 -10.42 8.35 12.20
C ARG A 227 -9.32 9.29 12.63
N GLU A 228 -8.99 9.23 13.93
CA GLU A 228 -7.84 9.96 14.46
C GLU A 228 -6.54 9.38 13.92
N LEU A 229 -5.64 10.26 13.49
CA LEU A 229 -4.29 9.88 13.09
C LEU A 229 -3.49 9.46 14.33
N PRO A 230 -2.70 8.38 14.26
CA PRO A 230 -1.81 8.00 15.35
C PRO A 230 -0.86 9.15 15.69
N GLN A 231 -0.74 9.50 16.97
CA GLN A 231 0.08 10.63 17.45
C GLN A 231 1.58 10.49 17.16
N GLN A 232 2.05 9.34 16.71
CA GLN A 232 3.47 9.02 16.50
C GLN A 232 3.91 8.96 15.03
N LEU A 233 3.04 9.29 14.07
CA LEU A 233 3.46 9.32 12.67
C LEU A 233 4.23 10.62 12.39
N PRO A 234 5.41 10.56 11.74
CA PRO A 234 6.03 11.76 11.23
C PRO A 234 5.06 12.41 10.25
N ARG A 235 4.55 13.58 10.62
CA ARG A 235 3.70 14.37 9.73
C ARG A 235 4.52 14.67 8.48
N ILE A 236 4.18 14.10 7.36
CA ILE A 236 4.53 14.68 6.07
C ILE A 236 3.66 15.92 5.97
N THR A 237 4.16 17.02 6.53
CA THR A 237 3.49 18.32 6.43
C THR A 237 3.58 18.78 4.99
N ALA A 238 2.49 18.66 4.25
CA ALA A 238 2.21 19.62 3.21
C ALA A 238 2.28 21.00 3.88
N HIS A 239 3.09 21.87 3.32
CA HIS A 239 3.39 23.19 3.80
C HIS A 239 2.26 23.90 4.56
N THR A 240 2.36 23.98 5.88
CA THR A 240 1.66 24.98 6.68
C THR A 240 2.66 25.63 7.61
N GLN A 241 2.77 26.94 7.49
CA GLN A 241 3.66 27.81 8.25
C GLN A 241 3.58 27.53 9.75
N ALA A 242 4.67 27.07 10.35
CA ALA A 242 4.82 27.02 11.80
C ALA A 242 5.74 28.16 12.23
N SER A 243 5.22 29.01 13.09
CA SER A 243 5.93 30.03 13.85
C SER A 243 7.07 29.42 14.66
N VAL A 244 8.27 29.98 14.48
CA VAL A 244 9.50 29.62 15.15
C VAL A 244 9.51 30.23 16.55
N GLU A 245 9.55 29.39 17.58
CA GLU A 245 10.09 29.77 18.90
C GLU A 245 11.42 29.08 19.14
N ASN A 246 12.43 29.91 19.33
CA ASN A 246 13.84 29.61 19.57
C ASN A 246 14.07 28.81 20.86
N LYS A 247 14.84 27.71 20.77
CA LYS A 247 15.86 27.38 21.78
C LYS A 247 17.07 26.69 21.13
N ALA A 248 18.22 27.23 21.46
CA ALA A 248 19.53 27.01 20.87
C ALA A 248 20.17 25.65 21.20
N HIS A 249 21.06 25.27 20.30
CA HIS A 249 22.18 24.30 20.32
C HIS A 249 21.92 22.96 19.62
N SER A 250 22.17 22.97 18.32
CA SER A 250 22.87 21.89 17.59
C SER A 250 23.21 22.37 16.18
N GLN A 251 24.36 22.03 15.68
CA GLN A 251 24.90 22.47 14.39
C GLN A 251 23.92 22.14 13.26
N GLN A 252 23.29 23.17 12.72
CA GLN A 252 22.37 23.10 11.60
C GLN A 252 23.16 23.10 10.29
N ALA A 253 23.07 22.02 9.53
CA ALA A 253 23.16 22.12 8.07
C ALA A 253 21.84 22.78 7.58
N GLY A 254 21.81 24.11 7.52
CA GLY A 254 20.66 24.86 7.03
C GLY A 254 20.48 24.65 5.54
N PHE A 255 19.25 24.48 5.09
CA PHE A 255 18.91 24.61 3.68
C PHE A 255 19.25 26.03 3.21
N PRO A 256 19.96 26.20 2.08
CA PRO A 256 20.29 27.53 1.57
C PRO A 256 19.00 28.28 1.20
N GLU A 257 18.89 29.54 1.63
CA GLU A 257 17.84 30.44 1.16
C GLU A 257 17.99 30.70 -0.36
N MET A 258 16.91 31.03 -1.07
CA MET A 258 16.89 31.26 -2.53
C MET A 258 17.89 32.33 -3.01
N ASN A 259 18.49 33.13 -2.13
CA ASN A 259 19.55 34.11 -2.37
C ASN A 259 20.92 33.65 -1.86
N ASP A 260 21.15 32.36 -1.63
CA ASP A 260 22.45 31.87 -1.19
C ASP A 260 23.41 31.83 -2.39
N PRO A 261 24.60 32.47 -2.30
CA PRO A 261 25.59 32.40 -3.37
C PRO A 261 26.03 31.00 -3.79
N ARG A 262 25.84 30.02 -2.91
CA ARG A 262 26.12 28.60 -3.18
C ARG A 262 25.14 28.00 -4.19
N TYR A 263 23.87 28.45 -4.17
CA TYR A 263 22.85 28.04 -5.16
C TYR A 263 23.27 28.46 -6.58
N ASP A 264 23.74 29.67 -6.74
CA ASP A 264 24.20 30.18 -8.01
C ASP A 264 25.43 29.42 -8.53
N LEU A 265 26.36 29.05 -7.64
CA LEU A 265 27.55 28.26 -8.00
C LEU A 265 27.16 26.85 -8.51
N VAL A 266 26.23 26.18 -7.84
CA VAL A 266 25.73 24.86 -8.29
C VAL A 266 25.00 24.99 -9.62
N ASN A 267 24.16 26.00 -9.79
CA ASN A 267 23.46 26.29 -11.05
C ASN A 267 24.43 26.57 -12.20
N MET A 268 25.53 27.30 -11.97
CA MET A 268 26.56 27.57 -12.98
C MET A 268 27.39 26.32 -13.33
N ALA A 269 27.63 25.41 -12.39
CA ALA A 269 28.38 24.17 -12.61
C ALA A 269 27.60 23.12 -13.42
N LEU A 270 26.28 23.16 -13.37
CA LEU A 270 25.40 22.24 -14.11
C LEU A 270 25.45 22.50 -15.63
N SER A 271 25.52 21.40 -16.39
CA SER A 271 25.44 21.45 -17.85
C SER A 271 24.22 20.69 -18.40
N TYR A 272 23.97 20.82 -19.69
CA TYR A 272 22.91 20.09 -20.41
C TYR A 272 23.32 18.65 -20.74
N THR A 273 24.53 18.21 -20.36
CA THR A 273 24.99 16.82 -20.41
C THR A 273 24.97 16.20 -19.02
N PRO A 274 24.67 14.90 -18.89
CA PRO A 274 24.62 14.22 -17.60
C PRO A 274 25.96 14.28 -16.85
N GLN A 275 25.94 14.71 -15.58
CA GLN A 275 27.11 14.86 -14.71
C GLN A 275 26.90 14.12 -13.39
N SER A 276 27.93 13.44 -12.92
CA SER A 276 27.98 12.84 -11.60
C SER A 276 28.20 13.88 -10.50
N LEU A 277 27.92 13.53 -9.23
CA LEU A 277 28.22 14.40 -8.09
C LEU A 277 29.71 14.73 -7.99
N SER A 278 30.59 13.77 -8.30
CA SER A 278 32.04 13.96 -8.29
C SER A 278 32.50 14.99 -9.33
N GLU A 279 31.97 14.91 -10.55
CA GLU A 279 32.26 15.88 -11.61
C GLU A 279 31.74 17.29 -11.31
N LEU A 280 30.63 17.39 -10.57
CA LEU A 280 30.08 18.67 -10.14
C LEU A 280 30.91 19.26 -9.00
N LEU A 281 31.38 18.45 -8.05
CA LEU A 281 32.24 18.88 -6.95
C LEU A 281 33.56 19.47 -7.47
N GLU A 282 34.16 18.88 -8.51
CA GLU A 282 35.40 19.39 -9.12
C GLU A 282 35.23 20.76 -9.80
N LYS A 283 34.00 21.11 -10.20
CA LYS A 283 33.72 22.38 -10.90
C LYS A 283 33.36 23.54 -9.98
N ILE A 284 33.03 23.26 -8.72
CA ILE A 284 32.62 24.29 -7.77
C ILE A 284 33.87 24.76 -6.98
N PRO A 285 34.27 26.04 -7.09
CA PRO A 285 35.42 26.55 -6.36
C PRO A 285 35.15 26.67 -4.87
N GLY A 286 36.12 26.29 -4.03
CA GLY A 286 36.08 26.37 -2.57
C GLY A 286 35.91 25.03 -1.88
N GLU A 287 35.79 25.02 -0.55
CA GLU A 287 35.50 23.81 0.26
C GLU A 287 34.00 23.39 0.09
N ALA A 288 33.60 23.04 -1.11
CA ALA A 288 32.28 22.50 -1.36
C ALA A 288 32.19 21.07 -0.78
N ASN A 289 31.37 20.87 0.26
CA ASN A 289 31.11 19.55 0.75
C ASN A 289 29.93 18.93 -0.01
N GLU A 290 29.92 17.60 -0.12
CA GLU A 290 28.91 16.83 -0.85
C GLU A 290 27.47 17.15 -0.39
N ASN A 291 27.26 17.38 0.90
CA ASN A 291 25.95 17.72 1.45
C ASN A 291 25.43 19.08 0.94
N ASN A 292 26.31 20.07 0.83
CA ASN A 292 25.96 21.39 0.30
C ASN A 292 25.65 21.33 -1.20
N LEU A 293 26.39 20.51 -1.96
CA LEU A 293 26.12 20.27 -3.37
C LEU A 293 24.76 19.59 -3.57
N ILE A 294 24.48 18.53 -2.82
CA ILE A 294 23.19 17.82 -2.89
C ILE A 294 22.03 18.76 -2.52
N ALA A 295 22.17 19.57 -1.48
CA ALA A 295 21.16 20.56 -1.10
C ALA A 295 20.89 21.57 -2.24
N GLY A 296 21.94 22.10 -2.86
CA GLY A 296 21.81 23.01 -4.00
C GLY A 296 21.16 22.36 -5.22
N LEU A 297 21.50 21.11 -5.53
CA LEU A 297 20.92 20.35 -6.62
C LEU A 297 19.43 20.06 -6.40
N LEU A 298 19.03 19.70 -5.17
CA LEU A 298 17.63 19.50 -4.82
C LEU A 298 16.82 20.81 -4.91
N MET A 299 17.39 21.93 -4.53
CA MET A 299 16.74 23.24 -4.73
C MET A 299 16.56 23.58 -6.20
N LEU A 300 17.58 23.31 -7.05
CA LEU A 300 17.46 23.49 -8.49
C LEU A 300 16.43 22.53 -9.13
N GLU A 301 16.26 21.35 -8.59
CA GLU A 301 15.23 20.40 -9.02
C GLU A 301 13.84 20.89 -8.67
N LEU A 302 13.64 21.41 -7.44
CA LEU A 302 12.39 22.06 -7.02
C LEU A 302 12.03 23.27 -7.87
N ASP A 303 13.03 24.08 -8.28
CA ASP A 303 12.86 25.21 -9.19
C ASP A 303 12.72 24.81 -10.66
N ARG A 304 12.71 23.52 -10.97
CA ARG A 304 12.67 22.97 -12.33
C ARG A 304 13.84 23.45 -13.22
N LYS A 305 15.00 23.73 -12.64
CA LYS A 305 16.22 24.12 -13.35
C LYS A 305 17.19 22.94 -13.53
N ALA A 306 17.02 21.89 -12.79
CA ALA A 306 17.77 20.65 -12.90
C ALA A 306 16.84 19.42 -12.71
N TYR A 307 17.32 18.25 -13.13
CA TYR A 307 16.68 16.96 -12.80
C TYR A 307 17.72 15.85 -12.67
N ARG A 308 17.38 14.86 -11.84
CA ARG A 308 18.22 13.69 -11.62
C ARG A 308 17.79 12.54 -12.52
N LEU A 309 18.75 11.95 -13.23
CA LEU A 309 18.53 10.76 -14.05
C LEU A 309 18.44 9.48 -13.20
N ALA A 310 17.89 8.41 -13.77
CA ALA A 310 17.76 7.10 -13.11
C ALA A 310 19.10 6.48 -12.68
N ASP A 311 20.20 6.84 -13.36
CA ASP A 311 21.56 6.42 -13.03
C ASP A 311 22.26 7.29 -11.99
N GLY A 312 21.54 8.26 -11.40
CA GLY A 312 22.01 9.14 -10.34
C GLY A 312 22.71 10.41 -10.81
N ARG A 313 22.94 10.60 -12.11
CA ARG A 313 23.55 11.81 -12.67
C ARG A 313 22.55 12.95 -12.78
N TRP A 314 23.05 14.19 -12.79
CA TRP A 314 22.26 15.42 -12.83
C TRP A 314 22.41 16.14 -14.16
N VAL A 315 21.34 16.77 -14.61
CA VAL A 315 21.27 17.50 -15.90
C VAL A 315 20.51 18.80 -15.68
N ARG A 316 20.98 19.87 -16.35
CA ARG A 316 20.27 21.15 -16.38
C ARG A 316 19.02 21.06 -17.25
N PHE A 317 17.93 21.67 -16.82
CA PHE A 317 16.74 21.83 -17.64
C PHE A 317 17.01 22.78 -18.80
N LYS A 318 16.52 22.49 -20.01
CA LYS A 318 16.49 23.46 -21.10
C LYS A 318 15.26 24.32 -20.94
N ASP A 319 15.48 25.62 -20.69
CA ASP A 319 14.39 26.60 -20.83
C ASP A 319 13.91 26.60 -22.28
N HIS A 320 12.62 26.36 -22.50
CA HIS A 320 11.96 26.50 -23.81
C HIS A 320 11.38 27.90 -23.95
#